data_2022006026b0b3431c45f5ab410bdca1
#
_entry.id   2022006026b0b3431c45f5ab410bdca1
#
_cell.length_a   1.000
_cell.length_b   1.000
_cell.length_c   1.000
_cell.angle_alpha   90.00
_cell.angle_beta   90.00
_cell.angle_gamma   90.00
#
_symmetry.space_group_name_H-M   'P 1'
#
loop_
_entity.id
_entity.type
_entity.pdbx_description
1 polymer ?
#
loop_
_entity_poly.entity_id
_entity_poly.type
_entity_poly.pdbx_seq_one_letter_code
_entity_poly.pdbx_strand_id
1 'polypeptide(L)'
;RFRGVTGVQTCALPIWGFNALHALSTFNENPAKASRPFDANRDGFVLGEGAGAIVLEEYNHAVARGATIYCELAGGGLSADAHHMTAPHPEGLGAKLVMNNCLKDAGVAINEVDAINMHGTSTPLGDIAESKAVIDVFGEHAYNININSTKSMTGHLLGAAGAVEAVASILAIKHGIVPPTINFETPDEKIDQRLNFTFNQAQKRDVKVAMSNTFGFGGHNACLLFKKL
;
A
#
# COMPACT_ATOMS: atom_id res chain seq x y z
N ARG A 1 -11.43 -12.34 -28.44
CA ARG A 1 -12.54 -12.80 -27.59
C ARG A 1 -12.19 -14.18 -27.07
N PHE A 2 -11.73 -14.29 -25.85
CA PHE A 2 -11.37 -15.56 -25.22
C PHE A 2 -12.64 -16.30 -24.80
N ARG A 3 -13.23 -17.08 -25.69
CA ARG A 3 -14.34 -17.96 -25.35
C ARG A 3 -13.79 -19.20 -24.66
N GLY A 4 -14.31 -19.53 -23.49
CA GLY A 4 -13.93 -20.72 -22.75
C GLY A 4 -12.72 -20.58 -21.83
N VAL A 5 -12.24 -19.34 -21.58
CA VAL A 5 -11.24 -19.10 -20.54
C VAL A 5 -11.89 -19.33 -19.17
N THR A 6 -11.40 -20.32 -18.44
CA THR A 6 -11.81 -20.59 -17.06
C THR A 6 -11.09 -19.62 -16.10
N GLY A 7 -11.56 -19.52 -14.86
CA GLY A 7 -10.88 -18.75 -13.83
C GLY A 7 -9.40 -19.14 -13.68
N VAL A 8 -9.06 -20.41 -13.80
CA VAL A 8 -7.69 -20.93 -13.75
C VAL A 8 -6.85 -20.38 -14.92
N GLN A 9 -7.39 -20.34 -16.13
CA GLN A 9 -6.70 -19.77 -17.29
C GLN A 9 -6.53 -18.25 -17.15
N THR A 10 -7.51 -17.58 -16.57
CA THR A 10 -7.43 -16.14 -16.31
C THR A 10 -6.31 -15.81 -15.30
N CYS A 11 -6.13 -16.63 -14.29
CA CYS A 11 -5.00 -16.50 -13.35
C CYS A 11 -3.65 -16.83 -14.02
N ALA A 12 -3.59 -17.82 -14.88
CA ALA A 12 -2.37 -18.24 -15.57
C ALA A 12 -1.78 -17.11 -16.46
N LEU A 13 -2.62 -16.39 -17.20
CA LEU A 13 -2.17 -15.31 -18.10
C LEU A 13 -1.44 -14.18 -17.38
N PRO A 14 -1.95 -13.59 -16.27
CA PRO A 14 -1.20 -12.64 -15.47
C PRO A 14 0.12 -13.19 -14.93
N ILE A 15 0.14 -14.42 -14.41
CA ILE A 15 1.37 -15.06 -13.90
C ILE A 15 2.42 -15.15 -15.00
N TRP A 16 2.06 -15.60 -16.20
CA TRP A 16 2.99 -15.67 -17.33
C TRP A 16 3.50 -14.29 -17.75
N GLY A 17 2.63 -13.28 -17.80
CA GLY A 17 3.01 -11.91 -18.13
C GLY A 17 3.98 -11.33 -17.11
N PHE A 18 3.70 -11.43 -15.83
CA PHE A 18 4.58 -10.93 -14.77
C PHE A 18 5.89 -11.72 -14.64
N ASN A 19 5.85 -13.04 -14.90
CA ASN A 19 7.06 -13.85 -14.95
C ASN A 19 7.99 -13.42 -16.12
N ALA A 20 7.41 -13.14 -17.29
CA ALA A 20 8.17 -12.63 -18.44
C ALA A 20 8.79 -11.24 -18.17
N LEU A 21 8.20 -10.45 -17.28
CA LEU A 21 8.72 -9.16 -16.82
C LEU A 21 9.74 -9.28 -15.68
N HIS A 22 10.03 -10.52 -15.21
CA HIS A 22 10.85 -10.76 -14.01
C HIS A 22 10.40 -9.97 -12.79
N ALA A 23 9.08 -9.77 -12.63
CA ALA A 23 8.50 -8.99 -11.56
C ALA A 23 8.08 -9.83 -10.34
N LEU A 24 7.89 -11.13 -10.53
CA LEU A 24 7.53 -12.08 -9.48
C LEU A 24 8.75 -12.55 -8.69
N SER A 25 8.53 -12.78 -7.37
CA SER A 25 9.52 -13.47 -6.56
C SER A 25 9.79 -14.89 -7.09
N THR A 26 11.05 -15.29 -7.04
CA THR A 26 11.52 -16.63 -7.39
C THR A 26 11.87 -17.48 -6.17
N PHE A 27 11.61 -16.98 -4.97
CA PHE A 27 11.95 -17.64 -3.70
C PHE A 27 10.97 -18.79 -3.40
N ASN A 28 11.08 -19.87 -4.18
CA ASN A 28 10.20 -21.03 -4.12
C ASN A 28 10.55 -22.03 -3.02
N GLU A 29 11.75 -21.96 -2.43
CA GLU A 29 12.14 -22.82 -1.31
C GLU A 29 11.34 -22.54 -0.04
N ASN A 30 10.90 -21.28 0.16
CA ASN A 30 10.04 -20.92 1.27
C ASN A 30 8.99 -19.88 0.84
N PRO A 31 7.93 -20.31 0.14
CA PRO A 31 6.96 -19.38 -0.46
C PRO A 31 6.22 -18.53 0.59
N ALA A 32 6.10 -19.01 1.82
CA ALA A 32 5.49 -18.23 2.92
C ALA A 32 6.32 -17.00 3.30
N LYS A 33 7.61 -16.99 2.99
CA LYS A 33 8.55 -15.88 3.22
C LYS A 33 8.91 -15.09 1.97
N ALA A 34 8.31 -15.39 0.82
CA ALA A 34 8.66 -14.77 -0.46
C ALA A 34 8.24 -13.29 -0.52
N SER A 35 7.04 -12.95 -0.03
CA SER A 35 6.61 -11.55 0.09
C SER A 35 7.23 -10.95 1.35
N ARG A 36 8.29 -10.14 1.16
CA ARG A 36 9.09 -9.53 2.23
C ARG A 36 9.42 -8.06 1.94
N PRO A 37 8.40 -7.17 1.92
CA PRO A 37 8.62 -5.76 1.64
C PRO A 37 9.70 -5.16 2.54
N PHE A 38 10.56 -4.31 1.96
CA PHE A 38 11.66 -3.58 2.60
C PHE A 38 12.84 -4.44 3.08
N ASP A 39 12.77 -5.77 2.99
CA ASP A 39 13.89 -6.67 3.29
C ASP A 39 14.96 -6.59 2.20
N ALA A 40 16.24 -6.69 2.56
CA ALA A 40 17.36 -6.65 1.63
C ALA A 40 17.32 -7.79 0.58
N ASN A 41 16.76 -8.94 0.94
CA ASN A 41 16.69 -10.14 0.10
C ASN A 41 15.37 -10.26 -0.68
N ARG A 42 14.55 -9.19 -0.75
CA ARG A 42 13.35 -9.18 -1.58
C ARG A 42 13.72 -9.24 -3.06
N ASP A 43 12.99 -10.02 -3.83
CA ASP A 43 13.31 -10.31 -5.24
C ASP A 43 12.10 -10.12 -6.19
N GLY A 44 10.99 -9.64 -5.70
CA GLY A 44 9.76 -9.44 -6.47
C GLY A 44 8.50 -9.66 -5.64
N PHE A 45 7.35 -9.43 -6.24
CA PHE A 45 6.08 -9.61 -5.53
C PHE A 45 5.56 -11.04 -5.65
N VAL A 46 4.70 -11.41 -4.70
CA VAL A 46 3.90 -12.64 -4.73
C VAL A 46 2.50 -12.28 -5.19
N LEU A 47 1.98 -12.99 -6.19
CA LEU A 47 0.62 -12.76 -6.67
C LEU A 47 -0.39 -13.29 -5.65
N GLY A 48 -1.32 -12.43 -5.24
CA GLY A 48 -2.45 -12.78 -4.36
C GLY A 48 -3.76 -12.78 -5.11
N GLU A 49 -4.78 -13.38 -4.52
CA GLU A 49 -6.15 -13.39 -5.03
C GLU A 49 -7.11 -12.84 -3.99
N GLY A 50 -8.12 -12.08 -4.43
CA GLY A 50 -9.14 -11.56 -3.55
C GLY A 50 -10.03 -10.53 -4.20
N ALA A 51 -10.98 -10.04 -3.42
CA ALA A 51 -11.87 -8.94 -3.77
C ALA A 51 -12.15 -8.10 -2.53
N GLY A 52 -12.45 -6.82 -2.70
CA GLY A 52 -12.86 -5.93 -1.63
C GLY A 52 -13.93 -4.96 -2.11
N ALA A 53 -14.82 -4.57 -1.22
CA ALA A 53 -15.83 -3.55 -1.45
C ALA A 53 -15.96 -2.66 -0.21
N ILE A 54 -16.12 -1.37 -0.43
CA ILE A 54 -16.36 -0.37 0.61
C ILE A 54 -17.67 0.34 0.26
N VAL A 55 -18.56 0.47 1.23
CA VAL A 55 -19.78 1.25 1.09
C VAL A 55 -19.48 2.70 1.49
N LEU A 56 -19.57 3.60 0.53
CA LEU A 56 -19.47 5.04 0.75
C LEU A 56 -20.88 5.62 0.88
N GLU A 57 -21.09 6.41 1.91
CA GLU A 57 -22.37 6.99 2.22
C GLU A 57 -22.19 8.42 2.74
N GLU A 58 -23.13 9.32 2.39
CA GLU A 58 -23.11 10.67 2.91
C GLU A 58 -23.35 10.65 4.43
N TYR A 59 -22.61 11.47 5.16
CA TYR A 59 -22.55 11.45 6.63
C TYR A 59 -23.91 11.59 7.31
N ASN A 60 -24.70 12.63 6.93
CA ASN A 60 -26.00 12.86 7.56
C ASN A 60 -27.01 11.74 7.22
N HIS A 61 -26.93 11.16 6.04
CA HIS A 61 -27.75 10.02 5.67
C HIS A 61 -27.40 8.79 6.52
N ALA A 62 -26.11 8.49 6.71
CA ALA A 62 -25.66 7.39 7.56
C ALA A 62 -26.10 7.57 9.01
N VAL A 63 -25.96 8.79 9.56
CA VAL A 63 -26.41 9.13 10.93
C VAL A 63 -27.92 8.99 11.05
N ALA A 64 -28.69 9.52 10.10
CA ALA A 64 -30.17 9.50 10.16
C ALA A 64 -30.75 8.08 10.20
N ARG A 65 -30.09 7.10 9.57
CA ARG A 65 -30.51 5.68 9.63
C ARG A 65 -29.85 4.86 10.74
N GLY A 66 -29.03 5.48 11.60
CA GLY A 66 -28.33 4.79 12.69
C GLY A 66 -27.22 3.84 12.24
N ALA A 67 -26.53 4.16 11.12
CA ALA A 67 -25.43 3.33 10.61
C ALA A 67 -24.23 3.35 11.56
N THR A 68 -23.51 2.23 11.62
CA THR A 68 -22.17 2.22 12.20
C THR A 68 -21.18 2.79 11.19
N ILE A 69 -20.67 3.98 11.49
CA ILE A 69 -19.66 4.65 10.65
C ILE A 69 -18.27 4.22 11.16
N TYR A 70 -17.42 3.77 10.26
CA TYR A 70 -16.06 3.30 10.59
C TYR A 70 -15.06 4.45 10.63
N CYS A 71 -15.11 5.30 9.62
CA CYS A 71 -14.26 6.49 9.47
C CYS A 71 -14.82 7.38 8.36
N GLU A 72 -14.22 8.52 8.16
CA GLU A 72 -14.41 9.40 7.02
C GLU A 72 -13.39 9.04 5.92
N LEU A 73 -13.82 8.92 4.65
CA LEU A 73 -12.95 9.03 3.49
C LEU A 73 -12.72 10.53 3.25
N ALA A 74 -11.63 11.05 3.78
CA ALA A 74 -11.39 12.49 3.84
C ALA A 74 -10.81 13.06 2.55
N GLY A 75 -10.10 12.25 1.76
CA GLY A 75 -9.54 12.71 0.49
C GLY A 75 -8.89 11.62 -0.33
N GLY A 76 -8.57 11.99 -1.56
CA GLY A 76 -7.88 11.13 -2.52
C GLY A 76 -6.89 11.90 -3.39
N GLY A 77 -5.88 11.20 -3.87
CA GLY A 77 -4.87 11.74 -4.77
C GLY A 77 -4.66 10.84 -5.96
N LEU A 78 -4.38 11.44 -7.10
CA LEU A 78 -3.96 10.75 -8.32
C LEU A 78 -2.72 11.43 -8.87
N SER A 79 -1.82 10.65 -9.46
CA SER A 79 -0.66 11.14 -10.21
C SER A 79 -0.22 10.13 -11.27
N ALA A 80 0.76 10.51 -12.07
CA ALA A 80 1.43 9.60 -13.00
C ALA A 80 2.93 9.84 -12.96
N ASP A 81 3.73 8.75 -13.01
CA ASP A 81 5.19 8.84 -13.04
C ASP A 81 5.73 9.43 -14.34
N ALA A 82 5.07 9.13 -15.47
CA ALA A 82 5.51 9.49 -16.82
C ALA A 82 7.00 9.14 -17.08
N HIS A 83 7.45 8.00 -16.53
CA HIS A 83 8.86 7.60 -16.53
C HIS A 83 9.10 6.30 -17.32
N HIS A 84 8.51 5.19 -16.87
CA HIS A 84 8.70 3.87 -17.45
C HIS A 84 7.41 3.04 -17.33
N MET A 85 7.26 2.03 -18.19
CA MET A 85 6.05 1.22 -18.23
C MET A 85 5.83 0.39 -16.94
N THR A 86 6.90 -0.07 -16.30
CA THR A 86 6.82 -0.94 -15.12
C THR A 86 7.66 -0.45 -13.93
N ALA A 87 8.73 0.30 -14.16
CA ALA A 87 9.59 0.80 -13.09
C ALA A 87 9.08 2.14 -12.54
N PRO A 88 9.07 2.35 -11.21
CA PRO A 88 8.76 3.64 -10.63
C PRO A 88 9.85 4.67 -10.98
N HIS A 89 9.50 5.95 -10.88
CA HIS A 89 10.52 7.00 -10.99
C HIS A 89 11.54 6.83 -9.85
N PRO A 90 12.86 6.81 -10.13
CA PRO A 90 13.90 6.52 -9.12
C PRO A 90 13.86 7.44 -7.90
N GLU A 91 13.45 8.69 -8.10
CA GLU A 91 13.30 9.68 -7.03
C GLU A 91 11.89 9.65 -6.40
N GLY A 92 11.06 8.65 -6.70
CA GLY A 92 9.69 8.54 -6.16
C GLY A 92 8.78 9.72 -6.53
N LEU A 93 9.00 10.40 -7.66
CA LEU A 93 8.28 11.63 -7.99
C LEU A 93 6.77 11.45 -8.03
N GLY A 94 6.27 10.42 -8.69
CA GLY A 94 4.83 10.14 -8.76
C GLY A 94 4.25 9.80 -7.39
N ALA A 95 4.99 9.03 -6.57
CA ALA A 95 4.60 8.73 -5.19
C ALA A 95 4.53 9.99 -4.31
N LYS A 96 5.49 10.92 -4.46
CA LYS A 96 5.45 12.23 -3.77
C LYS A 96 4.24 13.06 -4.20
N LEU A 97 4.01 13.14 -5.51
CA LEU A 97 2.90 13.92 -6.06
C LEU A 97 1.55 13.38 -5.58
N VAL A 98 1.34 12.07 -5.59
CA VAL A 98 0.06 11.47 -5.21
C VAL A 98 -0.24 11.68 -3.73
N MET A 99 0.76 11.50 -2.84
CA MET A 99 0.60 11.76 -1.40
C MET A 99 0.31 13.23 -1.12
N ASN A 100 1.04 14.17 -1.75
CA ASN A 100 0.77 15.59 -1.60
C ASN A 100 -0.62 15.99 -2.12
N ASN A 101 -1.05 15.45 -3.27
CA ASN A 101 -2.40 15.69 -3.80
C ASN A 101 -3.47 15.18 -2.84
N CYS A 102 -3.28 14.00 -2.25
CA CYS A 102 -4.18 13.41 -1.29
C CYS A 102 -4.29 14.25 0.00
N LEU A 103 -3.16 14.70 0.56
CA LEU A 103 -3.13 15.58 1.74
C LEU A 103 -3.84 16.90 1.46
N LYS A 104 -3.59 17.48 0.29
CA LYS A 104 -4.23 18.74 -0.13
C LYS A 104 -5.73 18.58 -0.29
N ASP A 105 -6.21 17.51 -0.92
CA ASP A 105 -7.62 17.24 -1.12
C ASP A 105 -8.34 17.02 0.22
N ALA A 106 -7.70 16.27 1.13
CA ALA A 106 -8.22 16.01 2.47
C ALA A 106 -8.16 17.23 3.41
N GLY A 107 -7.39 18.27 3.09
CA GLY A 107 -7.14 19.40 3.99
C GLY A 107 -6.39 18.99 5.28
N VAL A 108 -5.57 17.93 5.21
CA VAL A 108 -4.84 17.36 6.35
C VAL A 108 -3.38 17.78 6.29
N ALA A 109 -2.83 18.20 7.43
CA ALA A 109 -1.43 18.55 7.54
C ALA A 109 -0.56 17.29 7.65
N ILE A 110 0.70 17.36 7.19
CA ILE A 110 1.64 16.24 7.19
C ILE A 110 1.83 15.62 8.58
N ASN A 111 1.81 16.43 9.62
CA ASN A 111 2.01 16.02 11.01
C ASN A 111 0.76 15.38 11.67
N GLU A 112 -0.36 15.31 10.97
CA GLU A 112 -1.58 14.63 11.44
C GLU A 112 -1.62 13.15 11.01
N VAL A 113 -0.79 12.73 10.05
CA VAL A 113 -0.80 11.36 9.53
C VAL A 113 -0.12 10.41 10.53
N ASP A 114 -0.86 9.42 10.99
CA ASP A 114 -0.41 8.44 11.98
C ASP A 114 0.07 7.13 11.37
N ALA A 115 -0.54 6.71 10.26
CA ALA A 115 -0.26 5.43 9.63
C ALA A 115 -0.29 5.52 8.10
N ILE A 116 0.60 4.76 7.45
CA ILE A 116 0.64 4.61 5.99
C ILE A 116 0.69 3.13 5.64
N ASN A 117 -0.34 2.62 4.94
CA ASN A 117 -0.25 1.35 4.25
C ASN A 117 0.38 1.62 2.88
N MET A 118 1.64 1.26 2.74
CA MET A 118 2.42 1.49 1.53
C MET A 118 2.02 0.52 0.41
N HIS A 119 2.29 0.92 -0.81
CA HIS A 119 2.22 -0.01 -1.93
C HIS A 119 3.15 -1.21 -1.71
N GLY A 120 4.38 -0.99 -1.28
CA GLY A 120 5.30 -1.95 -0.70
C GLY A 120 5.20 -3.38 -1.27
N THR A 121 5.57 -3.57 -2.52
CA THR A 121 5.33 -4.82 -3.26
C THR A 121 6.41 -5.88 -3.07
N SER A 122 7.42 -5.65 -2.23
CA SER A 122 8.58 -6.54 -2.13
C SER A 122 9.45 -6.53 -3.41
N THR A 123 9.41 -5.43 -4.17
CA THR A 123 10.27 -5.24 -5.33
C THR A 123 11.49 -4.39 -4.98
N PRO A 124 12.68 -4.70 -5.53
CA PRO A 124 13.90 -3.98 -5.18
C PRO A 124 13.81 -2.46 -5.39
N LEU A 125 13.27 -2.00 -6.52
CA LEU A 125 13.19 -0.58 -6.86
C LEU A 125 11.97 0.12 -6.24
N GLY A 126 10.83 -0.57 -6.20
CA GLY A 126 9.57 0.00 -5.73
C GLY A 126 9.63 0.43 -4.27
N ASP A 127 10.10 -0.46 -3.42
CA ASP A 127 10.14 -0.24 -1.98
C ASP A 127 11.14 0.88 -1.61
N ILE A 128 12.28 1.00 -2.33
CA ILE A 128 13.24 2.09 -2.13
C ILE A 128 12.62 3.44 -2.54
N ALA A 129 12.04 3.50 -3.74
CA ALA A 129 11.48 4.74 -4.27
C ALA A 129 10.32 5.26 -3.39
N GLU A 130 9.46 4.37 -2.91
CA GLU A 130 8.34 4.73 -2.05
C GLU A 130 8.81 5.17 -0.66
N SER A 131 9.77 4.47 -0.05
CA SER A 131 10.35 4.85 1.25
C SER A 131 10.99 6.25 1.19
N LYS A 132 11.72 6.55 0.11
CA LYS A 132 12.28 7.88 -0.14
C LYS A 132 11.18 8.92 -0.29
N ALA A 133 10.13 8.62 -1.05
CA ALA A 133 9.01 9.53 -1.24
C ALA A 133 8.30 9.88 0.08
N VAL A 134 8.15 8.91 0.99
CA VAL A 134 7.58 9.17 2.32
C VAL A 134 8.46 10.14 3.11
N ILE A 135 9.78 9.96 3.13
CA ILE A 135 10.69 10.88 3.83
C ILE A 135 10.60 12.28 3.21
N ASP A 136 10.59 12.37 1.88
CA ASP A 136 10.55 13.66 1.17
C ASP A 136 9.23 14.43 1.40
N VAL A 137 8.09 13.72 1.57
CA VAL A 137 6.79 14.35 1.81
C VAL A 137 6.63 14.75 3.27
N PHE A 138 6.99 13.86 4.20
CA PHE A 138 6.69 14.05 5.62
C PHE A 138 7.86 14.63 6.43
N GLY A 139 9.07 14.72 5.85
CA GLY A 139 10.26 15.24 6.54
C GLY A 139 10.53 14.47 7.84
N GLU A 140 10.85 15.18 8.91
CA GLU A 140 11.08 14.57 10.22
C GLU A 140 9.86 13.83 10.78
N HIS A 141 8.65 14.18 10.36
CA HIS A 141 7.45 13.48 10.80
C HIS A 141 7.37 12.04 10.28
N ALA A 142 8.03 11.72 9.15
CA ALA A 142 8.09 10.37 8.59
C ALA A 142 8.51 9.32 9.63
N TYR A 143 9.40 9.69 10.53
CA TYR A 143 9.92 8.80 11.58
C TYR A 143 8.93 8.57 12.74
N ASN A 144 7.86 9.34 12.80
CA ASN A 144 6.79 9.21 13.78
C ASN A 144 5.55 8.48 13.22
N ILE A 145 5.54 8.13 11.94
CA ILE A 145 4.44 7.43 11.28
C ILE A 145 4.65 5.93 11.40
N ASN A 146 3.59 5.18 11.72
CA ASN A 146 3.61 3.74 11.53
C ASN A 146 3.41 3.42 10.05
N ILE A 147 4.41 2.81 9.45
CA ILE A 147 4.39 2.37 8.06
C ILE A 147 4.21 0.85 8.04
N ASN A 148 3.43 0.34 7.09
CA ASN A 148 3.34 -1.09 6.86
C ASN A 148 3.03 -1.41 5.40
N SER A 149 3.25 -2.65 5.00
CA SER A 149 2.70 -3.22 3.77
C SER A 149 1.98 -4.52 4.08
N THR A 150 0.67 -4.51 3.93
CA THR A 150 -0.16 -5.70 4.09
C THR A 150 0.09 -6.76 3.02
N LYS A 151 0.74 -6.38 1.90
CA LYS A 151 1.16 -7.33 0.85
C LYS A 151 2.16 -8.37 1.34
N SER A 152 2.84 -8.13 2.46
CA SER A 152 3.64 -9.16 3.13
C SER A 152 2.81 -10.38 3.55
N MET A 153 1.52 -10.18 3.86
CA MET A 153 0.58 -11.22 4.32
C MET A 153 -0.37 -11.69 3.22
N THR A 154 -0.81 -10.78 2.34
CA THR A 154 -1.85 -11.06 1.33
C THR A 154 -1.29 -11.36 -0.05
N GLY A 155 -0.02 -11.06 -0.29
CA GLY A 155 0.49 -10.92 -1.64
C GLY A 155 -0.09 -9.67 -2.34
N HIS A 156 0.22 -9.50 -3.60
CA HIS A 156 -0.28 -8.41 -4.43
C HIS A 156 -1.53 -8.84 -5.21
N LEU A 157 -2.69 -8.36 -4.80
CA LEU A 157 -3.99 -8.73 -5.38
C LEU A 157 -4.32 -7.95 -6.66
N LEU A 158 -3.36 -7.22 -7.22
CA LEU A 158 -3.54 -6.38 -8.42
C LEU A 158 -4.73 -5.41 -8.27
N GLY A 159 -5.77 -5.55 -9.08
CA GLY A 159 -6.93 -4.69 -9.04
C GLY A 159 -7.70 -4.68 -7.71
N ALA A 160 -7.61 -5.74 -6.91
CA ALA A 160 -8.26 -5.82 -5.60
C ALA A 160 -7.39 -5.26 -4.46
N ALA A 161 -6.08 -5.05 -4.69
CA ALA A 161 -5.13 -4.64 -3.65
C ALA A 161 -5.57 -3.37 -2.92
N GLY A 162 -5.90 -2.32 -3.65
CA GLY A 162 -6.31 -1.05 -3.07
C GLY A 162 -7.54 -1.14 -2.18
N ALA A 163 -8.54 -1.97 -2.55
CA ALA A 163 -9.74 -2.15 -1.73
C ALA A 163 -9.43 -2.90 -0.42
N VAL A 164 -8.62 -3.95 -0.47
CA VAL A 164 -8.23 -4.72 0.72
C VAL A 164 -7.36 -3.88 1.65
N GLU A 165 -6.43 -3.10 1.09
CA GLU A 165 -5.55 -2.20 1.83
C GLU A 165 -6.30 -1.04 2.47
N ALA A 166 -7.31 -0.49 1.78
CA ALA A 166 -8.22 0.49 2.36
C ALA A 166 -9.00 -0.09 3.55
N VAL A 167 -9.52 -1.32 3.44
CA VAL A 167 -10.18 -2.00 4.57
C VAL A 167 -9.21 -2.18 5.74
N ALA A 168 -7.96 -2.58 5.49
CA ALA A 168 -6.94 -2.71 6.55
C ALA A 168 -6.66 -1.37 7.25
N SER A 169 -6.57 -0.28 6.48
CA SER A 169 -6.35 1.08 7.00
C SER A 169 -7.54 1.57 7.84
N ILE A 170 -8.77 1.33 7.37
CA ILE A 170 -10.01 1.63 8.12
C ILE A 170 -10.07 0.86 9.44
N LEU A 171 -9.71 -0.43 9.42
CA LEU A 171 -9.68 -1.26 10.63
C LEU A 171 -8.56 -0.85 11.58
N ALA A 172 -7.43 -0.35 11.08
CA ALA A 172 -6.36 0.21 11.92
C ALA A 172 -6.88 1.44 12.70
N ILE A 173 -7.65 2.33 12.08
CA ILE A 173 -8.32 3.45 12.74
C ILE A 173 -9.30 2.93 13.81
N LYS A 174 -10.16 1.98 13.42
CA LYS A 174 -11.23 1.48 14.30
C LYS A 174 -10.68 0.77 15.55
N HIS A 175 -9.64 -0.02 15.40
CA HIS A 175 -9.12 -0.89 16.47
C HIS A 175 -7.89 -0.32 17.17
N GLY A 176 -7.27 0.74 16.65
CA GLY A 176 -6.03 1.29 17.20
C GLY A 176 -4.86 0.31 17.09
N ILE A 177 -4.80 -0.46 16.01
CA ILE A 177 -3.76 -1.45 15.76
C ILE A 177 -3.31 -1.35 14.31
N VAL A 178 -2.04 -1.03 14.10
CA VAL A 178 -1.42 -1.05 12.78
C VAL A 178 -0.93 -2.46 12.49
N PRO A 179 -1.37 -3.10 11.39
CA PRO A 179 -0.94 -4.44 11.03
C PRO A 179 0.55 -4.48 10.67
N PRO A 180 1.23 -5.63 10.84
CA PRO A 180 2.66 -5.70 10.58
C PRO A 180 3.01 -5.82 9.10
N THR A 181 4.23 -5.44 8.76
CA THR A 181 4.97 -5.96 7.61
C THR A 181 5.71 -7.22 8.08
N ILE A 182 5.27 -8.39 7.67
CA ILE A 182 5.92 -9.66 8.08
C ILE A 182 7.09 -10.03 7.16
N ASN A 183 7.85 -11.05 7.55
CA ASN A 183 8.97 -11.62 6.80
C ASN A 183 10.22 -10.73 6.68
N PHE A 184 10.33 -9.68 7.49
CA PHE A 184 11.54 -8.89 7.55
C PHE A 184 12.62 -9.62 8.37
N GLU A 185 13.79 -9.82 7.78
CA GLU A 185 14.94 -10.48 8.40
C GLU A 185 16.24 -9.65 8.27
N THR A 186 16.43 -8.98 7.13
CA THR A 186 17.70 -8.31 6.81
C THR A 186 17.46 -6.85 6.38
N PRO A 187 18.05 -5.88 7.08
CA PRO A 187 17.98 -4.47 6.68
C PRO A 187 18.58 -4.22 5.29
N ASP A 188 17.92 -3.41 4.48
CA ASP A 188 18.46 -2.90 3.21
C ASP A 188 19.15 -1.55 3.46
N GLU A 189 20.43 -1.45 3.15
CA GLU A 189 21.23 -0.23 3.33
C GLU A 189 20.73 0.97 2.49
N LYS A 190 19.91 0.71 1.48
CA LYS A 190 19.31 1.74 0.60
C LYS A 190 18.01 2.30 1.16
N ILE A 191 17.49 1.75 2.24
CA ILE A 191 16.25 2.17 2.92
C ILE A 191 16.61 2.69 4.30
N ASP A 192 16.12 3.87 4.66
CA ASP A 192 16.37 4.45 5.98
C ASP A 192 15.67 3.63 7.07
N GLN A 193 16.44 2.92 7.87
CA GLN A 193 15.98 2.02 8.92
C GLN A 193 15.40 2.76 10.14
N ARG A 194 15.45 4.08 10.20
CA ARG A 194 14.78 4.89 11.22
C ARG A 194 13.26 4.96 11.01
N LEU A 195 12.77 4.66 9.79
CA LEU A 195 11.35 4.55 9.51
C LEU A 195 10.74 3.38 10.29
N ASN A 196 9.56 3.60 10.89
CA ASN A 196 8.86 2.56 11.62
C ASN A 196 7.97 1.72 10.68
N PHE A 197 8.56 0.74 10.01
CA PHE A 197 7.86 -0.17 9.09
C PHE A 197 6.94 -1.19 9.79
N THR A 198 6.74 -1.08 11.08
CA THR A 198 5.90 -2.01 11.86
C THR A 198 6.30 -3.48 11.61
N PHE A 199 7.60 -3.78 11.63
CA PHE A 199 8.12 -5.08 11.24
C PHE A 199 7.67 -6.20 12.17
N ASN A 200 7.25 -7.31 11.57
CA ASN A 200 6.96 -8.63 12.13
C ASN A 200 5.89 -8.69 13.24
N GLN A 201 5.57 -7.58 13.87
CA GLN A 201 4.57 -7.51 14.94
C GLN A 201 3.68 -6.29 14.79
N ALA A 202 2.36 -6.49 14.96
CA ALA A 202 1.40 -5.39 14.98
C ALA A 202 1.70 -4.42 16.13
N GLN A 203 1.50 -3.13 15.89
CA GLN A 203 1.72 -2.10 16.90
C GLN A 203 0.40 -1.42 17.27
N LYS A 204 0.20 -1.22 18.59
CA LYS A 204 -0.90 -0.42 19.11
C LYS A 204 -0.60 1.06 18.87
N ARG A 205 -1.55 1.77 18.31
CA ARG A 205 -1.49 3.21 18.08
C ARG A 205 -2.91 3.79 17.98
N ASP A 206 -3.17 4.91 18.62
CA ASP A 206 -4.39 5.68 18.35
C ASP A 206 -4.26 6.33 16.97
N VAL A 207 -4.68 5.59 15.94
CA VAL A 207 -4.64 6.04 14.55
C VAL A 207 -5.82 6.97 14.31
N LYS A 208 -5.55 8.25 14.10
CA LYS A 208 -6.57 9.25 13.75
C LYS A 208 -6.64 9.47 12.25
N VAL A 209 -5.50 9.41 11.58
CA VAL A 209 -5.38 9.60 10.13
C VAL A 209 -4.54 8.47 9.56
N ALA A 210 -5.11 7.73 8.61
CA ALA A 210 -4.43 6.67 7.88
C ALA A 210 -4.44 6.95 6.37
N MET A 211 -3.31 6.71 5.72
CA MET A 211 -3.13 6.82 4.28
C MET A 211 -2.92 5.44 3.66
N SER A 212 -3.42 5.22 2.46
CA SER A 212 -3.21 3.99 1.69
C SER A 212 -2.75 4.31 0.28
N ASN A 213 -1.57 3.82 -0.09
CA ASN A 213 -0.94 4.05 -1.38
C ASN A 213 -1.10 2.84 -2.32
N THR A 214 -1.41 3.10 -3.58
CA THR A 214 -1.46 2.10 -4.62
C THR A 214 -0.80 2.64 -5.89
N PHE A 215 0.23 1.95 -6.37
CA PHE A 215 0.98 2.32 -7.58
C PHE A 215 0.85 1.19 -8.61
N GLY A 216 0.60 1.55 -9.86
CA GLY A 216 0.33 0.59 -10.92
C GLY A 216 1.29 0.71 -12.09
N PHE A 217 1.45 -0.38 -12.83
CA PHE A 217 2.16 -0.37 -14.10
C PHE A 217 1.52 0.63 -15.06
N GLY A 218 2.35 1.27 -15.89
CA GLY A 218 1.96 2.46 -16.66
C GLY A 218 2.21 3.75 -15.89
N GLY A 219 2.70 3.65 -14.63
CA GLY A 219 3.01 4.79 -13.77
C GLY A 219 1.78 5.43 -13.13
N HIS A 220 0.65 4.73 -13.06
CA HIS A 220 -0.56 5.24 -12.40
C HIS A 220 -0.44 5.12 -10.89
N ASN A 221 -0.59 6.24 -10.19
CA ASN A 221 -0.54 6.27 -8.73
C ASN A 221 -1.86 6.78 -8.16
N ALA A 222 -2.34 6.13 -7.11
CA ALA A 222 -3.50 6.54 -6.33
C ALA A 222 -3.19 6.48 -4.83
N CYS A 223 -3.77 7.41 -4.09
CA CYS A 223 -3.68 7.47 -2.64
C CYS A 223 -5.04 7.83 -2.07
N LEU A 224 -5.44 7.16 -0.99
CA LEU A 224 -6.63 7.46 -0.21
C LEU A 224 -6.25 7.86 1.20
N LEU A 225 -7.00 8.78 1.81
CA LEU A 225 -6.82 9.21 3.18
C LEU A 225 -8.12 9.03 3.95
N PHE A 226 -8.00 8.31 5.07
CA PHE A 226 -9.08 8.02 6.01
C PHE A 226 -8.85 8.75 7.31
N LYS A 227 -9.92 9.28 7.92
CA LYS A 227 -9.88 10.02 9.17
C LYS A 227 -10.88 9.48 10.18
N LYS A 228 -10.45 9.36 11.43
CA LYS A 228 -11.31 9.03 12.57
C LYS A 228 -12.33 10.14 12.78
N LEU A 229 -13.60 9.78 13.02
CA LEU A 229 -14.68 10.71 13.37
C LEU A 229 -14.63 11.10 14.83
#